data_39ae8e682182da40f9f7c2bc8b1b9855
#
_entry.id   39ae8e682182da40f9f7c2bc8b1b9855
#
_cell.length_a   1.000
_cell.length_b   1.000
_cell.length_c   1.000
_cell.angle_alpha   90.00
_cell.angle_beta   90.00
_cell.angle_gamma   90.00
#
_symmetry.space_group_name_H-M   'P 1'
#
loop_
_entity.id
_entity.type
_entity.pdbx_description
1 polymer ?
#
loop_
_entity_poly.entity_id
_entity_poly.type
_entity_poly.pdbx_seq_one_letter_code
_entity_poly.pdbx_strand_id
1 'polypeptide(L)'
;MREEFEKIAAAGKIEARHIEPLAQLTKSGYCMHRSWGFGRIKTVDTVFARFTIDFPGKPGHQMDLSFAAESLKAISKDHILARKISDLEGLRQLAATNHLELVKLVLGSFGGRATVDQIQQALVPDVIRDDWKKWWEAARRELKKDGHFQISSKKTDPIVYQEKETSLQDRLLGEFRAAKGLKARIVVASELFKNAADLADKQAAAGEVIAALNHEIPNYQRTQTNVALEAVFVRDDIREATGVAPAPGEITAANIWSQDLKFASLMGEFPAAKHHRVLASFKTANPERWHEVLLITINSVSARLCKEFAGLLVQEGKMAALKEAVARLVSQHTASSELLLWLAKERSDAFADILGPEVFRAMLTAMERDQSSERRANRLREFIVDDQSLLLDLTAAGDIEIIKDLTRALQLSPVFDDMDKRSLLARLVKSHPAVQSLISGDQVKQEASLLVSWKSLERRREEYQELVQKKIPA
;
A
#
# COMPACT_ATOMS: atom_id res chain seq x y z
N MET A 1 -1.31 49.77 34.60
CA MET A 1 -2.25 48.64 34.87
C MET A 1 -1.87 47.84 36.13
N ARG A 2 -0.59 47.42 36.33
CA ARG A 2 -0.21 46.68 37.55
C ARG A 2 -0.50 47.49 38.82
N GLU A 3 -0.09 48.75 38.88
CA GLU A 3 -0.37 49.65 39.99
C GLU A 3 -1.87 49.84 40.26
N GLU A 4 -2.70 49.80 39.24
CA GLU A 4 -4.15 49.88 39.37
C GLU A 4 -4.71 48.59 40.00
N PHE A 5 -4.19 47.40 39.62
CA PHE A 5 -4.56 46.15 40.26
C PHE A 5 -4.10 46.11 41.75
N GLU A 6 -2.95 46.70 42.08
CA GLU A 6 -2.48 46.85 43.46
C GLU A 6 -3.45 47.72 44.28
N LYS A 7 -3.95 48.82 43.71
CA LYS A 7 -4.98 49.66 44.33
C LYS A 7 -6.31 48.92 44.54
N ILE A 8 -6.73 48.15 43.56
CA ILE A 8 -7.95 47.32 43.62
C ILE A 8 -7.80 46.24 44.69
N ALA A 9 -6.61 45.62 44.81
CA ALA A 9 -6.29 44.66 45.86
C ALA A 9 -6.28 45.32 47.27
N ALA A 10 -5.69 46.52 47.41
CA ALA A 10 -5.72 47.26 48.63
C ALA A 10 -7.14 47.64 49.04
N ALA A 11 -8.04 47.86 48.09
CA ALA A 11 -9.47 48.11 48.34
C ALA A 11 -10.27 46.80 48.62
N GLY A 12 -9.63 45.63 48.70
CA GLY A 12 -10.25 44.35 49.03
C GLY A 12 -11.12 43.73 47.94
N LYS A 13 -11.08 44.27 46.71
CA LYS A 13 -11.90 43.75 45.57
C LYS A 13 -11.28 42.55 44.87
N ILE A 14 -9.95 42.35 44.96
CA ILE A 14 -9.22 41.20 44.46
C ILE A 14 -8.15 40.81 45.50
N GLU A 15 -7.69 39.56 45.44
CA GLU A 15 -6.59 39.12 46.29
C GLU A 15 -5.22 39.48 45.68
N ALA A 16 -4.20 39.68 46.52
CA ALA A 16 -2.85 40.01 46.08
C ALA A 16 -2.26 38.99 45.07
N ARG A 17 -2.60 37.70 45.20
CA ARG A 17 -2.17 36.66 44.26
C ARG A 17 -2.72 36.82 42.84
N HIS A 18 -3.80 37.60 42.65
CA HIS A 18 -4.43 37.83 41.34
C HIS A 18 -3.71 38.92 40.55
N ILE A 19 -2.88 39.77 41.19
CA ILE A 19 -2.26 40.95 40.55
C ILE A 19 -1.41 40.54 39.35
N GLU A 20 -0.51 39.56 39.56
CA GLU A 20 0.40 39.11 38.50
C GLU A 20 -0.33 38.46 37.32
N PRO A 21 -1.24 37.50 37.52
CA PRO A 21 -2.06 36.96 36.42
C PRO A 21 -2.83 38.04 35.65
N LEU A 22 -3.46 38.99 36.32
CA LEU A 22 -4.20 40.08 35.68
C LEU A 22 -3.30 41.04 34.90
N ALA A 23 -2.11 41.33 35.42
CA ALA A 23 -1.12 42.15 34.72
C ALA A 23 -0.65 41.46 33.44
N GLN A 24 -0.41 40.15 33.50
CA GLN A 24 -0.04 39.35 32.33
C GLN A 24 -1.18 39.32 31.29
N LEU A 25 -2.41 39.09 31.71
CA LEU A 25 -3.59 39.11 30.84
C LEU A 25 -3.74 40.46 30.12
N THR A 26 -3.59 41.54 30.84
CA THR A 26 -3.71 42.90 30.29
C THR A 26 -2.57 43.22 29.32
N LYS A 27 -1.33 42.83 29.66
CA LYS A 27 -0.16 43.02 28.80
C LYS A 27 -0.28 42.24 27.49
N SER A 28 -0.80 41.04 27.56
CA SER A 28 -1.05 40.17 26.42
C SER A 28 -2.20 40.71 25.56
N GLY A 29 -3.33 41.08 26.17
CA GLY A 29 -4.56 41.39 25.48
C GLY A 29 -5.34 40.19 24.97
N TYR A 30 -4.82 38.96 25.17
CA TYR A 30 -5.41 37.71 24.75
C TYR A 30 -5.38 36.67 25.87
N CYS A 31 -6.40 35.83 25.90
CA CYS A 31 -6.54 34.78 26.93
C CYS A 31 -7.10 33.48 26.37
N MET A 32 -6.94 32.42 27.15
CA MET A 32 -7.58 31.13 26.94
C MET A 32 -8.43 30.78 28.15
N HIS A 33 -9.71 30.52 27.92
CA HIS A 33 -10.63 30.00 28.93
C HIS A 33 -10.85 28.50 28.68
N ARG A 34 -10.93 27.72 29.76
CA ARG A 34 -11.04 26.24 29.63
C ARG A 34 -12.27 25.78 28.82
N SER A 35 -13.42 26.46 29.00
CA SER A 35 -14.68 26.07 28.35
C SER A 35 -15.04 26.94 27.15
N TRP A 36 -14.63 28.22 27.11
CA TRP A 36 -15.00 29.17 26.03
C TRP A 36 -13.88 29.39 25.03
N GLY A 37 -12.72 28.74 25.24
CA GLY A 37 -11.60 28.80 24.31
C GLY A 37 -10.87 30.14 24.35
N PHE A 38 -10.37 30.54 23.19
CA PHE A 38 -9.58 31.74 23.00
C PHE A 38 -10.43 33.00 23.07
N GLY A 39 -9.94 34.01 23.81
CA GLY A 39 -10.62 35.31 23.99
C GLY A 39 -9.70 36.50 23.79
N ARG A 40 -10.27 37.63 23.31
CA ARG A 40 -9.61 38.94 23.21
C ARG A 40 -10.11 39.85 24.30
N ILE A 41 -9.23 40.36 25.15
CA ILE A 41 -9.55 41.35 26.18
C ILE A 41 -9.68 42.69 25.49
N LYS A 42 -10.89 43.29 25.56
CA LYS A 42 -11.19 44.59 24.98
C LYS A 42 -10.92 45.75 25.93
N THR A 43 -11.48 45.67 27.12
CA THR A 43 -11.37 46.70 28.12
C THR A 43 -11.20 46.13 29.51
N VAL A 44 -10.59 46.91 30.36
CA VAL A 44 -10.46 46.64 31.80
C VAL A 44 -11.22 47.76 32.55
N ASP A 45 -12.24 47.40 33.28
CA ASP A 45 -12.97 48.31 34.13
C ASP A 45 -12.46 48.16 35.57
N THR A 46 -11.71 49.17 36.01
CA THR A 46 -11.10 49.19 37.34
C THR A 46 -12.08 49.57 38.44
N VAL A 47 -13.17 50.27 38.07
CA VAL A 47 -14.20 50.71 39.02
C VAL A 47 -15.08 49.52 39.43
N PHE A 48 -15.57 48.79 38.43
CA PHE A 48 -16.40 47.60 38.65
C PHE A 48 -15.59 46.29 38.76
N ALA A 49 -14.27 46.38 38.73
CA ALA A 49 -13.34 45.25 38.80
C ALA A 49 -13.67 44.11 37.78
N ARG A 50 -13.82 44.45 36.50
CA ARG A 50 -14.24 43.54 35.44
C ARG A 50 -13.40 43.67 34.17
N PHE A 51 -13.23 42.55 33.46
CA PHE A 51 -12.81 42.50 32.06
C PHE A 51 -14.04 42.47 31.14
N THR A 52 -13.93 43.16 29.99
CA THR A 52 -14.79 42.88 28.84
C THR A 52 -13.99 42.08 27.82
N ILE A 53 -14.45 40.87 27.50
CA ILE A 53 -13.73 39.88 26.68
C ILE A 53 -14.62 39.41 25.54
N ASP A 54 -14.08 39.36 24.33
CA ASP A 54 -14.72 38.71 23.19
C ASP A 54 -14.27 37.27 23.10
N PHE A 55 -15.18 36.33 23.34
CA PHE A 55 -15.02 34.93 23.07
C PHE A 55 -15.80 34.50 21.81
N PRO A 56 -15.44 33.41 21.13
CA PRO A 56 -16.25 32.84 20.05
C PRO A 56 -17.69 32.58 20.55
N GLY A 57 -18.69 33.18 19.87
CA GLY A 57 -20.10 33.04 20.23
C GLY A 57 -20.55 33.89 21.48
N LYS A 58 -19.65 34.61 22.15
CA LYS A 58 -19.96 35.46 23.29
C LYS A 58 -19.19 36.78 23.24
N PRO A 59 -19.50 37.69 22.32
CA PRO A 59 -18.85 38.99 22.23
C PRO A 59 -19.25 39.88 23.42
N GLY A 60 -18.29 40.64 23.91
CA GLY A 60 -18.52 41.60 25.01
C GLY A 60 -18.83 40.96 26.36
N HIS A 61 -18.40 39.74 26.59
CA HIS A 61 -18.63 39.07 27.88
C HIS A 61 -17.91 39.77 29.01
N GLN A 62 -18.66 40.13 30.06
CA GLN A 62 -18.11 40.72 31.27
C GLN A 62 -17.72 39.66 32.27
N MET A 63 -16.50 39.71 32.80
CA MET A 63 -15.95 38.78 33.73
C MET A 63 -15.28 39.49 34.91
N ASP A 64 -15.62 39.13 36.14
CA ASP A 64 -14.97 39.66 37.33
C ASP A 64 -13.48 39.36 37.33
N LEU A 65 -12.64 40.32 37.79
CA LEU A 65 -11.18 40.19 37.78
C LEU A 65 -10.71 39.01 38.62
N SER A 66 -11.31 38.73 39.78
CA SER A 66 -10.94 37.58 40.60
C SER A 66 -11.16 36.29 39.86
N PHE A 67 -12.35 36.11 39.25
CA PHE A 67 -12.65 34.92 38.44
C PHE A 67 -11.78 34.82 37.18
N ALA A 68 -11.48 35.96 36.54
CA ALA A 68 -10.60 36.02 35.39
C ALA A 68 -9.17 35.55 35.72
N ALA A 69 -8.63 35.99 36.88
CA ALA A 69 -7.31 35.61 37.34
C ALA A 69 -7.16 34.08 37.58
N GLU A 70 -8.25 33.41 37.98
CA GLU A 70 -8.27 31.96 38.26
C GLU A 70 -8.62 31.09 37.06
N SER A 71 -9.47 31.64 36.15
CA SER A 71 -10.02 30.84 35.03
C SER A 71 -9.35 31.09 33.69
N LEU A 72 -8.63 32.21 33.53
CA LEU A 72 -7.99 32.63 32.29
C LEU A 72 -6.48 32.39 32.32
N LYS A 73 -5.95 31.88 31.21
CA LYS A 73 -4.52 31.85 30.97
C LYS A 73 -4.14 32.89 29.93
N ALA A 74 -3.15 33.72 30.23
CA ALA A 74 -2.62 34.70 29.28
C ALA A 74 -1.98 33.98 28.06
N ILE A 75 -2.29 34.49 26.87
CA ILE A 75 -1.78 33.96 25.59
C ILE A 75 -0.86 35.02 24.99
N SER A 76 0.33 34.59 24.53
CA SER A 76 1.29 35.48 23.87
C SER A 76 0.67 36.11 22.62
N LYS A 77 1.07 37.38 22.32
CA LYS A 77 0.72 38.04 21.06
C LYS A 77 1.21 37.29 19.83
N ASP A 78 2.30 36.50 19.99
CA ASP A 78 2.88 35.68 18.92
C ASP A 78 2.16 34.36 18.75
N HIS A 79 1.22 34.03 19.61
CA HIS A 79 0.43 32.81 19.49
C HIS A 79 -0.43 32.83 18.21
N ILE A 80 -0.50 31.71 17.50
CA ILE A 80 -1.23 31.62 16.21
C ILE A 80 -2.64 32.18 16.27
N LEU A 81 -3.39 31.93 17.35
CA LEU A 81 -4.76 32.43 17.52
C LEU A 81 -4.81 33.95 17.71
N ALA A 82 -3.82 34.53 18.39
CA ALA A 82 -3.71 35.99 18.54
C ALA A 82 -3.32 36.64 17.20
N ARG A 83 -2.37 36.06 16.50
CA ARG A 83 -1.95 36.54 15.18
C ARG A 83 -3.06 36.44 14.13
N LYS A 84 -3.93 35.43 14.20
CA LYS A 84 -5.12 35.35 13.32
C LYS A 84 -6.02 36.60 13.41
N ILE A 85 -6.09 37.25 14.59
CA ILE A 85 -6.89 38.44 14.77
C ILE A 85 -6.11 39.70 14.36
N SER A 86 -4.81 39.75 14.67
CA SER A 86 -4.00 40.96 14.49
C SER A 86 -3.36 41.05 13.10
N ASP A 87 -3.03 39.91 12.46
CA ASP A 87 -2.23 39.88 11.25
C ASP A 87 -2.56 38.63 10.40
N LEU A 88 -3.83 38.48 9.99
CA LEU A 88 -4.29 37.36 9.20
C LEU A 88 -3.64 37.30 7.80
N GLU A 89 -3.45 38.44 7.17
CA GLU A 89 -2.84 38.51 5.84
C GLU A 89 -1.35 38.14 5.87
N GLY A 90 -0.63 38.56 6.92
CA GLY A 90 0.76 38.14 7.12
C GLY A 90 0.88 36.58 7.29
N LEU A 91 -0.09 35.96 8.01
CA LEU A 91 -0.13 34.50 8.12
C LEU A 91 -0.44 33.80 6.78
N ARG A 92 -1.32 34.38 5.96
CA ARG A 92 -1.61 33.89 4.62
C ARG A 92 -0.39 33.97 3.70
N GLN A 93 0.33 35.07 3.80
CA GLN A 93 1.57 35.23 3.04
C GLN A 93 2.63 34.21 3.50
N LEU A 94 2.78 33.97 4.81
CA LEU A 94 3.65 32.91 5.33
C LEU A 94 3.22 31.52 4.82
N ALA A 95 1.93 31.24 4.77
CA ALA A 95 1.41 29.99 4.25
C ALA A 95 1.77 29.77 2.77
N ALA A 96 1.89 30.84 1.99
CA ALA A 96 2.25 30.78 0.58
C ALA A 96 3.78 30.75 0.33
N THR A 97 4.58 31.37 1.21
CA THR A 97 6.00 31.61 0.95
C THR A 97 6.96 30.86 1.85
N ASN A 98 6.55 30.50 3.09
CA ASN A 98 7.43 29.89 4.09
C ASN A 98 6.67 28.93 5.01
N HIS A 99 6.53 27.68 4.58
CA HIS A 99 5.83 26.65 5.34
C HIS A 99 6.49 26.36 6.70
N LEU A 100 7.83 26.37 6.76
CA LEU A 100 8.60 26.03 7.97
C LEU A 100 8.31 27.04 9.09
N GLU A 101 8.36 28.33 8.79
CA GLU A 101 8.14 29.38 9.79
C GLU A 101 6.68 29.39 10.27
N LEU A 102 5.71 29.12 9.38
CA LEU A 102 4.31 29.02 9.78
C LEU A 102 4.08 27.82 10.71
N VAL A 103 4.62 26.65 10.38
CA VAL A 103 4.49 25.46 11.24
C VAL A 103 5.21 25.67 12.57
N LYS A 104 6.40 26.27 12.57
CA LYS A 104 7.14 26.61 13.79
C LYS A 104 6.31 27.53 14.71
N LEU A 105 5.66 28.53 14.15
CA LEU A 105 4.76 29.42 14.89
C LEU A 105 3.60 28.64 15.53
N VAL A 106 2.98 27.74 14.78
CA VAL A 106 1.92 26.87 15.31
C VAL A 106 2.46 26.00 16.45
N LEU A 107 3.58 25.30 16.22
CA LEU A 107 4.18 24.44 17.24
C LEU A 107 4.55 25.24 18.50
N GLY A 108 5.15 26.42 18.35
CA GLY A 108 5.46 27.32 19.47
C GLY A 108 4.21 27.69 20.27
N SER A 109 3.07 27.87 19.59
CA SER A 109 1.79 28.15 20.23
C SER A 109 1.24 26.96 21.05
N PHE A 110 1.66 25.74 20.75
CA PHE A 110 1.24 24.52 21.44
C PHE A 110 2.37 23.90 22.29
N GLY A 111 3.33 24.72 22.73
CA GLY A 111 4.41 24.25 23.61
C GLY A 111 5.47 23.42 22.90
N GLY A 112 5.76 23.71 21.64
CA GLY A 112 6.80 23.09 20.83
C GLY A 112 6.39 21.79 20.14
N ARG A 113 5.12 21.36 20.31
CA ARG A 113 4.61 20.10 19.72
C ARG A 113 3.14 20.20 19.37
N ALA A 114 2.76 19.64 18.23
CA ALA A 114 1.35 19.51 17.83
C ALA A 114 1.16 18.33 16.85
N THR A 115 -0.01 17.73 16.88
CA THR A 115 -0.40 16.74 15.86
C THR A 115 -0.77 17.44 14.54
N VAL A 116 -0.78 16.69 13.45
CA VAL A 116 -1.22 17.20 12.13
C VAL A 116 -2.63 17.77 12.21
N ASP A 117 -3.52 17.10 12.95
CA ASP A 117 -4.91 17.55 13.13
C ASP A 117 -4.99 18.88 13.90
N GLN A 118 -4.16 19.07 14.93
CA GLN A 118 -4.08 20.33 15.66
C GLN A 118 -3.56 21.46 14.77
N ILE A 119 -2.56 21.20 13.95
CA ILE A 119 -2.03 22.17 12.97
C ILE A 119 -3.12 22.54 11.96
N GLN A 120 -3.85 21.55 11.45
CA GLN A 120 -4.96 21.77 10.53
C GLN A 120 -6.05 22.62 11.17
N GLN A 121 -6.50 22.29 12.37
CA GLN A 121 -7.51 23.07 13.09
C GLN A 121 -7.07 24.52 13.36
N ALA A 122 -5.78 24.73 13.61
CA ALA A 122 -5.25 26.07 13.81
C ALA A 122 -5.20 26.90 12.52
N LEU A 123 -4.99 26.29 11.35
CA LEU A 123 -4.75 27.01 10.09
C LEU A 123 -5.95 27.06 9.15
N VAL A 124 -6.81 26.04 9.16
CA VAL A 124 -7.98 25.94 8.27
C VAL A 124 -9.24 26.41 9.00
N PRO A 125 -10.15 27.15 8.36
CA PRO A 125 -10.09 27.69 7.00
C PRO A 125 -9.46 29.08 6.89
N ASP A 126 -9.07 29.72 7.99
CA ASP A 126 -8.77 31.18 8.02
C ASP A 126 -7.46 31.51 7.28
N VAL A 127 -6.40 30.74 7.55
CA VAL A 127 -5.06 30.96 6.99
C VAL A 127 -4.92 30.21 5.67
N ILE A 128 -5.29 28.92 5.65
CA ILE A 128 -5.25 28.08 4.47
C ILE A 128 -6.70 27.86 4.03
N ARG A 129 -7.06 28.45 2.87
CA ARG A 129 -8.41 28.39 2.29
C ARG A 129 -8.55 27.31 1.25
N ASP A 130 -7.44 26.98 0.59
CA ASP A 130 -7.36 26.04 -0.51
C ASP A 130 -7.17 24.60 -0.01
N ASP A 131 -6.74 23.71 -0.90
CA ASP A 131 -6.52 22.30 -0.61
C ASP A 131 -5.44 22.12 0.49
N TRP A 132 -5.89 21.91 1.71
CA TRP A 132 -5.05 21.59 2.87
C TRP A 132 -4.10 20.42 2.58
N LYS A 133 -4.60 19.39 1.88
CA LYS A 133 -3.84 18.16 1.62
C LYS A 133 -2.61 18.45 0.76
N LYS A 134 -2.80 19.25 -0.29
CA LYS A 134 -1.71 19.68 -1.18
C LYS A 134 -0.70 20.56 -0.45
N TRP A 135 -1.19 21.52 0.33
CA TRP A 135 -0.36 22.39 1.13
C TRP A 135 0.47 21.62 2.16
N TRP A 136 -0.19 20.68 2.87
CA TRP A 136 0.48 19.86 3.88
C TRP A 136 1.54 18.93 3.30
N GLU A 137 1.32 18.36 2.13
CA GLU A 137 2.31 17.54 1.45
C GLU A 137 3.57 18.35 1.07
N ALA A 138 3.40 19.59 0.63
CA ALA A 138 4.52 20.50 0.37
C ALA A 138 5.27 20.86 1.66
N ALA A 139 4.56 21.33 2.69
CA ALA A 139 5.11 21.63 4.00
C ALA A 139 5.86 20.43 4.61
N ARG A 140 5.27 19.25 4.57
CA ARG A 140 5.87 18.03 5.11
C ARG A 140 7.21 17.66 4.45
N ARG A 141 7.35 17.92 3.13
CA ARG A 141 8.62 17.68 2.43
C ARG A 141 9.72 18.61 2.92
N GLU A 142 9.40 19.88 3.16
CA GLU A 142 10.33 20.86 3.70
C GLU A 142 10.68 20.57 5.16
N LEU A 143 9.68 20.30 6.00
CA LEU A 143 9.87 19.92 7.40
C LEU A 143 10.76 18.69 7.58
N LYS A 144 10.65 17.71 6.67
CA LYS A 144 11.52 16.52 6.70
C LYS A 144 12.99 16.82 6.39
N LYS A 145 13.26 17.88 5.65
CA LYS A 145 14.64 18.30 5.33
C LYS A 145 15.25 19.17 6.42
N ASP A 146 14.42 19.87 7.15
CA ASP A 146 14.86 20.79 8.22
C ASP A 146 15.15 20.02 9.51
N GLY A 147 16.37 20.18 10.04
CA GLY A 147 16.86 19.47 11.23
C GLY A 147 16.24 19.87 12.57
N HIS A 148 15.41 20.94 12.60
CA HIS A 148 14.72 21.41 13.80
C HIS A 148 13.37 20.70 14.02
N PHE A 149 12.83 19.98 13.02
CA PHE A 149 11.55 19.33 13.13
C PHE A 149 11.68 17.80 13.20
N GLN A 150 11.15 17.23 14.27
CA GLN A 150 11.03 15.78 14.41
C GLN A 150 9.63 15.34 13.98
N ILE A 151 9.56 14.54 12.92
CA ILE A 151 8.31 14.03 12.34
C ILE A 151 8.28 12.51 12.47
N SER A 152 7.29 11.98 13.19
CA SER A 152 7.06 10.54 13.26
C SER A 152 6.44 9.99 11.98
N SER A 153 6.66 8.70 11.74
CA SER A 153 5.99 7.96 10.65
C SER A 153 4.48 7.79 10.90
N LYS A 154 4.06 7.79 12.16
CA LYS A 154 2.64 7.67 12.55
C LYS A 154 1.97 9.05 12.50
N LYS A 155 0.82 9.13 11.84
CA LYS A 155 0.04 10.38 11.72
C LYS A 155 -0.49 10.92 13.06
N THR A 156 -0.66 10.05 14.04
CA THR A 156 -1.17 10.39 15.38
C THR A 156 -0.11 10.99 16.30
N ASP A 157 1.16 10.78 15.99
CA ASP A 157 2.23 11.30 16.81
C ASP A 157 2.44 12.80 16.55
N PRO A 158 2.76 13.58 17.59
CA PRO A 158 2.99 15.00 17.42
C PRO A 158 4.30 15.29 16.68
N ILE A 159 4.28 16.34 15.88
CA ILE A 159 5.48 16.97 15.34
C ILE A 159 6.10 17.79 16.44
N VAL A 160 7.41 17.70 16.63
CA VAL A 160 8.14 18.41 17.67
C VAL A 160 9.14 19.36 17.03
N TYR A 161 9.15 20.62 17.49
CA TYR A 161 10.19 21.59 17.16
C TYR A 161 11.28 21.58 18.23
N GLN A 162 12.52 21.50 17.79
CA GLN A 162 13.71 21.50 18.64
C GLN A 162 14.60 22.71 18.31
N GLU A 163 15.07 23.42 19.33
CA GLU A 163 15.95 24.58 19.12
C GLU A 163 17.33 24.17 18.58
N LYS A 164 17.78 22.97 18.95
CA LYS A 164 19.03 22.42 18.45
C LYS A 164 18.77 21.63 17.17
N GLU A 165 19.43 22.03 16.12
CA GLU A 165 19.37 21.32 14.85
C GLU A 165 19.93 19.90 15.02
N THR A 166 19.13 18.90 14.64
CA THR A 166 19.58 17.51 14.54
C THR A 166 19.92 17.24 13.09
N SER A 167 21.14 16.80 12.82
CA SER A 167 21.54 16.50 11.44
C SER A 167 20.58 15.47 10.81
N LEU A 168 20.38 15.55 9.50
CA LEU A 168 19.59 14.57 8.76
C LEU A 168 20.12 13.15 9.03
N GLN A 169 21.44 13.00 9.08
CA GLN A 169 22.11 11.74 9.37
C GLN A 169 21.75 11.20 10.77
N ASP A 170 21.85 12.02 11.82
CA ASP A 170 21.54 11.58 13.20
C ASP A 170 20.09 11.17 13.35
N ARG A 171 19.18 11.90 12.70
CA ARG A 171 17.75 11.58 12.70
C ARG A 171 17.47 10.25 12.02
N LEU A 172 17.97 10.05 10.79
CA LEU A 172 17.75 8.81 10.04
C LEU A 172 18.43 7.61 10.70
N LEU A 173 19.63 7.77 11.28
CA LEU A 173 20.27 6.74 12.07
C LEU A 173 19.50 6.45 13.37
N GLY A 174 18.94 7.47 14.00
CA GLY A 174 18.05 7.29 15.16
C GLY A 174 16.80 6.49 14.82
N GLU A 175 16.16 6.78 13.68
CA GLU A 175 15.01 6.01 13.14
C GLU A 175 15.43 4.56 12.82
N PHE A 176 16.61 4.36 12.22
CA PHE A 176 17.14 3.04 11.92
C PHE A 176 17.38 2.20 13.19
N ARG A 177 17.99 2.79 14.22
CA ARG A 177 18.21 2.13 15.52
C ARG A 177 16.90 1.80 16.23
N ALA A 178 15.89 2.68 16.12
CA ALA A 178 14.57 2.48 16.71
C ALA A 178 13.70 1.46 15.94
N ALA A 179 14.01 1.19 14.68
CA ALA A 179 13.27 0.26 13.84
C ALA A 179 13.35 -1.17 14.36
N LYS A 180 12.19 -1.80 14.59
CA LYS A 180 12.09 -3.16 15.13
C LYS A 180 12.00 -4.20 14.00
N GLY A 181 12.99 -5.09 13.96
CA GLY A 181 13.07 -6.20 13.01
C GLY A 181 13.62 -5.79 11.64
N LEU A 182 14.17 -6.79 10.94
CA LEU A 182 14.91 -6.60 9.70
C LEU A 182 14.10 -5.87 8.61
N LYS A 183 12.83 -6.22 8.46
CA LYS A 183 11.96 -5.60 7.43
C LYS A 183 11.80 -4.08 7.62
N ALA A 184 11.63 -3.62 8.87
CA ALA A 184 11.53 -2.20 9.16
C ALA A 184 12.89 -1.49 8.93
N ARG A 185 13.99 -2.12 9.33
CA ARG A 185 15.36 -1.60 9.11
C ARG A 185 15.70 -1.47 7.64
N ILE A 186 15.31 -2.42 6.78
CA ILE A 186 15.48 -2.34 5.33
C ILE A 186 14.83 -1.07 4.76
N VAL A 187 13.61 -0.75 5.20
CA VAL A 187 12.88 0.43 4.72
C VAL A 187 13.62 1.72 5.09
N VAL A 188 14.02 1.84 6.36
CA VAL A 188 14.75 3.05 6.84
C VAL A 188 16.12 3.15 6.19
N ALA A 189 16.85 2.04 6.06
CA ALA A 189 18.14 2.00 5.38
C ALA A 189 18.02 2.45 3.91
N SER A 190 17.00 1.98 3.20
CA SER A 190 16.73 2.40 1.81
C SER A 190 16.43 3.90 1.71
N GLU A 191 15.69 4.46 2.68
CA GLU A 191 15.38 5.89 2.72
C GLU A 191 16.63 6.73 3.02
N LEU A 192 17.45 6.28 3.97
CA LEU A 192 18.72 6.92 4.33
C LEU A 192 19.64 7.05 3.11
N PHE A 193 19.75 6.02 2.31
CA PHE A 193 20.65 6.03 1.15
C PHE A 193 20.10 6.66 -0.13
N LYS A 194 18.78 6.84 -0.23
CA LYS A 194 18.20 7.75 -1.24
C LYS A 194 18.69 9.20 -1.06
N ASN A 195 19.02 9.59 0.15
CA ASN A 195 19.52 10.92 0.51
C ASN A 195 21.02 10.90 0.86
N ALA A 196 21.77 9.93 0.35
CA ALA A 196 23.18 9.74 0.69
C ALA A 196 24.07 10.97 0.41
N ALA A 197 23.70 11.79 -0.58
CA ALA A 197 24.42 13.02 -0.90
C ALA A 197 24.30 14.10 0.19
N ASP A 198 23.23 14.06 0.98
CA ASP A 198 22.93 15.05 2.03
C ASP A 198 23.45 14.62 3.41
N LEU A 199 24.11 13.46 3.50
CA LEU A 199 24.68 12.96 4.75
C LEU A 199 26.04 13.62 5.03
N ALA A 200 26.26 14.02 6.27
CA ALA A 200 27.50 14.64 6.73
C ALA A 200 28.71 13.67 6.65
N ASP A 201 28.52 12.44 7.07
CA ASP A 201 29.50 11.35 6.96
C ASP A 201 28.80 10.07 6.48
N LYS A 202 28.69 9.96 5.15
CA LYS A 202 28.02 8.83 4.50
C LYS A 202 28.73 7.49 4.75
N GLN A 203 30.05 7.49 4.94
CA GLN A 203 30.80 6.24 5.17
C GLN A 203 30.58 5.70 6.58
N ALA A 204 30.62 6.56 7.60
CA ALA A 204 30.31 6.16 8.96
C ALA A 204 28.86 5.66 9.10
N ALA A 205 27.91 6.39 8.52
CA ALA A 205 26.50 5.98 8.49
C ALA A 205 26.31 4.63 7.79
N ALA A 206 26.95 4.43 6.64
CA ALA A 206 26.93 3.17 5.89
C ALA A 206 27.53 2.02 6.71
N GLY A 207 28.67 2.24 7.34
CA GLY A 207 29.33 1.24 8.19
C GLY A 207 28.41 0.73 9.29
N GLU A 208 27.73 1.63 9.99
CA GLU A 208 26.77 1.26 11.04
C GLU A 208 25.59 0.45 10.49
N VAL A 209 24.97 0.92 9.42
CA VAL A 209 23.80 0.26 8.82
C VAL A 209 24.18 -1.11 8.24
N ILE A 210 25.30 -1.21 7.51
CA ILE A 210 25.80 -2.48 6.96
C ILE A 210 26.08 -3.48 8.08
N ALA A 211 26.76 -3.06 9.15
CA ALA A 211 27.06 -3.94 10.28
C ALA A 211 25.79 -4.48 10.95
N ALA A 212 24.79 -3.63 11.14
CA ALA A 212 23.51 -4.03 11.71
C ALA A 212 22.72 -4.99 10.79
N LEU A 213 22.72 -4.76 9.49
CA LEU A 213 22.09 -5.67 8.51
C LEU A 213 22.81 -7.02 8.48
N ASN A 214 24.15 -7.03 8.46
CA ASN A 214 24.96 -8.25 8.49
C ASN A 214 24.73 -9.09 9.74
N HIS A 215 24.48 -8.45 10.87
CA HIS A 215 24.17 -9.14 12.13
C HIS A 215 22.80 -9.85 12.08
N GLU A 216 21.82 -9.28 11.38
CA GLU A 216 20.46 -9.84 11.34
C GLU A 216 20.22 -10.84 10.20
N ILE A 217 20.82 -10.66 9.02
CA ILE A 217 20.62 -11.51 7.85
C ILE A 217 20.68 -13.02 8.16
N PRO A 218 21.64 -13.53 8.96
CA PRO A 218 21.71 -14.96 9.27
C PRO A 218 20.45 -15.53 9.91
N ASN A 219 19.73 -14.74 10.70
CA ASN A 219 18.53 -15.17 11.41
C ASN A 219 17.33 -15.32 10.47
N TYR A 220 17.34 -14.63 9.32
CA TYR A 220 16.24 -14.58 8.38
C TYR A 220 16.45 -15.46 7.12
N GLN A 221 17.70 -15.85 6.81
CA GLN A 221 18.03 -16.53 5.56
C GLN A 221 17.28 -17.85 5.32
N ARG A 222 16.80 -18.52 6.37
CA ARG A 222 16.06 -19.80 6.30
C ARG A 222 14.56 -19.65 6.58
N THR A 223 14.19 -18.67 7.37
CA THR A 223 12.79 -18.49 7.85
C THR A 223 12.00 -17.49 7.04
N GLN A 224 12.66 -16.43 6.56
CA GLN A 224 12.10 -15.36 5.73
C GLN A 224 13.13 -14.96 4.67
N THR A 225 13.38 -15.89 3.74
CA THR A 225 14.43 -15.78 2.73
C THR A 225 14.28 -14.55 1.84
N ASN A 226 13.03 -14.16 1.53
CA ASN A 226 12.72 -12.94 0.79
C ASN A 226 13.22 -11.69 1.53
N VAL A 227 13.02 -11.61 2.85
CA VAL A 227 13.49 -10.48 3.67
C VAL A 227 15.03 -10.45 3.76
N ALA A 228 15.66 -11.63 3.90
CA ALA A 228 17.12 -11.73 3.92
C ALA A 228 17.73 -11.26 2.58
N LEU A 229 17.17 -11.68 1.44
CA LEU A 229 17.61 -11.23 0.11
C LEU A 229 17.42 -9.71 -0.05
N GLU A 230 16.28 -9.16 0.38
CA GLU A 230 16.07 -7.72 0.36
C GLU A 230 17.11 -6.96 1.20
N ALA A 231 17.46 -7.48 2.38
CA ALA A 231 18.51 -6.90 3.22
C ALA A 231 19.87 -6.92 2.54
N VAL A 232 20.22 -8.04 1.90
CA VAL A 232 21.46 -8.16 1.11
C VAL A 232 21.46 -7.14 -0.03
N PHE A 233 20.36 -7.00 -0.77
CA PHE A 233 20.29 -6.03 -1.87
C PHE A 233 20.46 -4.60 -1.40
N VAL A 234 19.78 -4.21 -0.31
CA VAL A 234 19.90 -2.86 0.25
C VAL A 234 21.31 -2.62 0.80
N ARG A 235 21.90 -3.60 1.48
CA ARG A 235 23.29 -3.53 1.93
C ARG A 235 24.27 -3.31 0.77
N ASP A 236 24.09 -4.06 -0.30
CA ASP A 236 24.99 -3.99 -1.46
C ASP A 236 24.82 -2.66 -2.23
N ASP A 237 23.59 -2.11 -2.31
CA ASP A 237 23.33 -0.75 -2.84
C ASP A 237 24.01 0.32 -2.00
N ILE A 238 23.93 0.20 -0.67
CA ILE A 238 24.58 1.12 0.25
C ILE A 238 26.09 1.10 0.03
N ARG A 239 26.65 -0.09 -0.12
CA ARG A 239 28.08 -0.30 -0.37
C ARG A 239 28.52 0.33 -1.67
N GLU A 240 27.77 0.12 -2.74
CA GLU A 240 28.05 0.71 -4.04
C GLU A 240 28.02 2.25 -3.98
N ALA A 241 27.03 2.81 -3.28
CA ALA A 241 26.88 4.27 -3.14
C ALA A 241 27.96 4.93 -2.25
N THR A 242 28.60 4.18 -1.34
CA THR A 242 29.48 4.74 -0.29
C THR A 242 30.93 4.26 -0.36
N GLY A 243 31.21 3.19 -1.10
CA GLY A 243 32.54 2.60 -1.22
C GLY A 243 33.00 1.80 0.01
N VAL A 244 32.10 1.42 0.93
CA VAL A 244 32.42 0.58 2.10
C VAL A 244 32.76 -0.83 1.63
N ALA A 245 33.91 -1.36 2.06
CA ALA A 245 34.37 -2.68 1.68
C ALA A 245 33.52 -3.82 2.30
N PRO A 246 33.41 -4.98 1.64
CA PRO A 246 32.77 -6.16 2.20
C PRO A 246 33.48 -6.65 3.48
N ALA A 247 32.68 -7.09 4.47
CA ALA A 247 33.22 -7.71 5.66
C ALA A 247 33.54 -9.19 5.42
N PRO A 248 34.60 -9.74 6.05
CA PRO A 248 34.89 -11.17 5.95
C PRO A 248 33.73 -12.03 6.48
N GLY A 249 33.33 -13.05 5.70
CA GLY A 249 32.31 -14.02 6.14
C GLY A 249 30.87 -13.52 6.09
N GLU A 250 30.59 -12.36 5.51
CA GLU A 250 29.21 -11.90 5.33
C GLU A 250 28.42 -12.75 4.32
N ILE A 251 27.15 -12.94 4.59
CA ILE A 251 26.24 -13.68 3.72
C ILE A 251 25.94 -12.88 2.47
N THR A 252 26.23 -13.45 1.31
CA THR A 252 25.93 -12.88 -0.01
C THR A 252 24.60 -13.40 -0.57
N ALA A 253 24.08 -12.76 -1.61
CA ALA A 253 22.93 -13.29 -2.34
C ALA A 253 23.22 -14.73 -2.88
N ALA A 254 24.44 -14.99 -3.38
CA ALA A 254 24.82 -16.31 -3.87
C ALA A 254 24.77 -17.37 -2.76
N ASN A 255 25.16 -17.05 -1.53
CA ASN A 255 25.02 -17.97 -0.39
C ASN A 255 23.57 -18.31 -0.07
N ILE A 256 22.65 -17.36 -0.24
CA ILE A 256 21.22 -17.61 -0.05
C ILE A 256 20.68 -18.46 -1.20
N TRP A 257 21.04 -18.12 -2.45
CA TRP A 257 20.59 -18.89 -3.62
C TRP A 257 21.16 -20.30 -3.72
N SER A 258 22.23 -20.61 -3.03
CA SER A 258 22.79 -21.98 -2.96
C SER A 258 22.01 -22.93 -2.04
N GLN A 259 21.04 -22.41 -1.27
CA GLN A 259 20.18 -23.22 -0.41
C GLN A 259 19.10 -23.93 -1.25
N ASP A 260 18.54 -25.01 -0.67
CA ASP A 260 17.39 -25.71 -1.28
C ASP A 260 16.10 -24.88 -1.08
N LEU A 261 15.81 -24.02 -2.04
CA LEU A 261 14.70 -23.06 -1.97
C LEU A 261 13.56 -23.47 -2.91
N LYS A 262 12.34 -23.36 -2.44
CA LYS A 262 11.14 -23.44 -3.28
C LYS A 262 10.99 -22.17 -4.12
N PHE A 263 11.70 -22.09 -5.23
CA PHE A 263 11.88 -20.91 -6.05
C PHE A 263 10.54 -20.24 -6.44
N ALA A 264 9.55 -20.99 -6.89
CA ALA A 264 8.24 -20.46 -7.26
C ALA A 264 7.52 -19.78 -6.09
N SER A 265 7.55 -20.39 -4.91
CA SER A 265 6.95 -19.83 -3.69
C SER A 265 7.68 -18.55 -3.28
N LEU A 266 9.00 -18.59 -3.25
CA LEU A 266 9.84 -17.46 -2.89
C LEU A 266 9.62 -16.25 -3.81
N MET A 267 9.51 -16.49 -5.13
CA MET A 267 9.21 -15.43 -6.09
C MET A 267 7.85 -14.77 -5.84
N GLY A 268 6.86 -15.54 -5.41
CA GLY A 268 5.53 -15.03 -5.05
C GLY A 268 5.50 -14.14 -3.81
N GLU A 269 6.50 -14.20 -2.95
CA GLU A 269 6.62 -13.40 -1.73
C GLU A 269 7.15 -11.98 -1.99
N PHE A 270 7.80 -11.75 -3.15
CA PHE A 270 8.32 -10.45 -3.50
C PHE A 270 7.25 -9.53 -4.13
N PRO A 271 7.28 -8.23 -3.82
CA PRO A 271 6.51 -7.25 -4.57
C PRO A 271 6.96 -7.23 -6.04
N ALA A 272 6.00 -7.02 -6.93
CA ALA A 272 6.26 -7.03 -8.36
C ALA A 272 7.36 -6.06 -8.83
N ALA A 273 7.49 -4.91 -8.19
CA ALA A 273 8.55 -3.95 -8.51
C ALA A 273 9.98 -4.50 -8.26
N LYS A 274 10.11 -5.58 -7.49
CA LYS A 274 11.41 -6.20 -7.16
C LYS A 274 11.71 -7.44 -8.00
N HIS A 275 10.76 -8.00 -8.74
CA HIS A 275 10.94 -9.24 -9.49
C HIS A 275 12.15 -9.21 -10.42
N HIS A 276 12.29 -8.13 -11.21
CA HIS A 276 13.43 -8.00 -12.13
C HIS A 276 14.78 -8.11 -11.41
N ARG A 277 14.94 -7.43 -10.27
CA ARG A 277 16.17 -7.47 -9.47
C ARG A 277 16.43 -8.85 -8.88
N VAL A 278 15.39 -9.49 -8.35
CA VAL A 278 15.48 -10.83 -7.77
C VAL A 278 15.89 -11.85 -8.83
N LEU A 279 15.28 -11.79 -10.02
CA LEU A 279 15.62 -12.64 -11.16
C LEU A 279 17.05 -12.41 -11.66
N ALA A 280 17.50 -11.17 -11.76
CA ALA A 280 18.86 -10.83 -12.12
C ALA A 280 19.88 -11.39 -11.11
N SER A 281 19.58 -11.26 -9.81
CA SER A 281 20.40 -11.82 -8.74
C SER A 281 20.44 -13.35 -8.79
N PHE A 282 19.30 -14.00 -9.02
CA PHE A 282 19.22 -15.47 -9.17
C PHE A 282 20.02 -15.96 -10.35
N LYS A 283 19.89 -15.29 -11.51
CA LYS A 283 20.66 -15.59 -12.72
C LYS A 283 22.15 -15.49 -12.48
N THR A 284 22.60 -14.40 -11.83
CA THR A 284 24.01 -14.18 -11.50
C THR A 284 24.57 -15.27 -10.59
N ALA A 285 23.78 -15.72 -9.62
CA ALA A 285 24.19 -16.77 -8.69
C ALA A 285 24.15 -18.19 -9.32
N ASN A 286 23.36 -18.40 -10.38
CA ASN A 286 23.16 -19.70 -11.00
C ASN A 286 23.34 -19.63 -12.55
N PRO A 287 24.48 -19.21 -13.07
CA PRO A 287 24.66 -18.89 -14.49
C PRO A 287 24.35 -20.06 -15.43
N GLU A 288 24.60 -21.31 -15.01
CA GLU A 288 24.37 -22.50 -15.83
C GLU A 288 22.92 -22.96 -15.81
N ARG A 289 22.24 -22.84 -14.67
CA ARG A 289 20.95 -23.52 -14.41
C ARG A 289 19.74 -22.60 -14.32
N TRP A 290 19.92 -21.30 -14.26
CA TRP A 290 18.82 -20.35 -14.03
C TRP A 290 17.65 -20.52 -15.00
N HIS A 291 17.95 -20.76 -16.29
CA HIS A 291 16.92 -20.91 -17.33
C HIS A 291 16.13 -22.21 -17.17
N GLU A 292 16.77 -23.31 -16.77
CA GLU A 292 16.08 -24.56 -16.48
C GLU A 292 15.12 -24.42 -15.31
N VAL A 293 15.55 -23.74 -14.24
CA VAL A 293 14.70 -23.48 -13.07
C VAL A 293 13.48 -22.64 -13.45
N LEU A 294 13.65 -21.61 -14.27
CA LEU A 294 12.52 -20.81 -14.74
C LEU A 294 11.55 -21.63 -15.60
N LEU A 295 12.05 -22.45 -16.51
CA LEU A 295 11.24 -23.31 -17.38
C LEU A 295 10.45 -24.37 -16.59
N ILE A 296 11.03 -24.93 -15.55
CA ILE A 296 10.35 -25.90 -14.68
C ILE A 296 9.30 -25.22 -13.82
N THR A 297 9.59 -24.02 -13.32
CA THR A 297 8.72 -23.33 -12.36
C THR A 297 7.65 -22.44 -12.99
N ILE A 298 7.75 -22.13 -14.29
CA ILE A 298 6.80 -21.22 -14.97
C ILE A 298 5.35 -21.69 -14.86
N ASN A 299 5.12 -22.98 -14.77
CA ASN A 299 3.78 -23.56 -14.62
C ASN A 299 3.20 -23.44 -13.18
N SER A 300 4.02 -23.02 -12.23
CA SER A 300 3.66 -22.97 -10.79
C SER A 300 3.55 -21.54 -10.23
N VAL A 301 3.67 -20.53 -11.08
CA VAL A 301 3.67 -19.13 -10.69
C VAL A 301 2.49 -18.38 -11.29
N SER A 302 2.23 -17.18 -10.79
CA SER A 302 1.16 -16.31 -11.31
C SER A 302 1.42 -15.86 -12.75
N ALA A 303 0.37 -15.51 -13.49
CA ALA A 303 0.46 -15.01 -14.86
C ALA A 303 1.42 -13.81 -15.00
N ARG A 304 1.51 -12.98 -13.97
CA ARG A 304 2.46 -11.87 -13.91
C ARG A 304 3.90 -12.36 -13.86
N LEU A 305 4.20 -13.34 -13.01
CA LEU A 305 5.53 -13.95 -12.95
C LEU A 305 5.85 -14.74 -14.21
N CYS A 306 4.87 -15.41 -14.84
CA CYS A 306 5.06 -16.01 -16.15
C CYS A 306 5.58 -14.98 -17.16
N LYS A 307 4.99 -13.77 -17.18
CA LYS A 307 5.46 -12.68 -18.05
C LYS A 307 6.90 -12.26 -17.75
N GLU A 308 7.26 -12.10 -16.46
CA GLU A 308 8.62 -11.74 -16.07
C GLU A 308 9.64 -12.85 -16.43
N PHE A 309 9.29 -14.11 -16.20
CA PHE A 309 10.14 -15.25 -16.55
C PHE A 309 10.34 -15.37 -18.07
N ALA A 310 9.23 -15.28 -18.81
CA ALA A 310 9.26 -15.32 -20.26
C ALA A 310 10.07 -14.15 -20.83
N GLY A 311 9.89 -12.94 -20.30
CA GLY A 311 10.64 -11.77 -20.70
C GLY A 311 12.14 -11.95 -20.55
N LEU A 312 12.60 -12.48 -19.39
CA LEU A 312 14.01 -12.75 -19.16
C LEU A 312 14.54 -13.85 -20.09
N LEU A 313 13.79 -14.95 -20.25
CA LEU A 313 14.17 -16.05 -21.15
C LEU A 313 14.31 -15.58 -22.62
N VAL A 314 13.38 -14.75 -23.09
CA VAL A 314 13.42 -14.18 -24.44
C VAL A 314 14.62 -13.25 -24.60
N GLN A 315 14.83 -12.35 -23.65
CA GLN A 315 15.93 -11.40 -23.65
C GLN A 315 17.31 -12.10 -23.70
N GLU A 316 17.42 -13.25 -23.05
CA GLU A 316 18.65 -14.06 -22.99
C GLU A 316 18.72 -15.13 -24.08
N GLY A 317 17.90 -15.03 -25.14
CA GLY A 317 17.94 -15.91 -26.31
C GLY A 317 17.44 -17.33 -26.07
N LYS A 318 16.63 -17.57 -24.99
CA LYS A 318 16.08 -18.89 -24.64
C LYS A 318 14.64 -19.09 -25.15
N MET A 319 14.22 -18.34 -26.18
CA MET A 319 12.87 -18.38 -26.73
C MET A 319 12.46 -19.79 -27.20
N ALA A 320 13.35 -20.51 -27.87
CA ALA A 320 13.07 -21.86 -28.36
C ALA A 320 12.75 -22.85 -27.22
N ALA A 321 13.52 -22.80 -26.14
CA ALA A 321 13.29 -23.67 -24.96
C ALA A 321 11.99 -23.28 -24.22
N LEU A 322 11.64 -21.97 -24.17
CA LEU A 322 10.38 -21.50 -23.61
C LEU A 322 9.19 -22.03 -24.43
N LYS A 323 9.25 -21.92 -25.75
CA LYS A 323 8.21 -22.45 -26.65
C LYS A 323 8.00 -23.95 -26.51
N GLU A 324 9.09 -24.69 -26.47
CA GLU A 324 9.06 -26.16 -26.31
C GLU A 324 8.41 -26.53 -24.96
N ALA A 325 8.79 -25.85 -23.87
CA ALA A 325 8.22 -26.11 -22.56
C ALA A 325 6.72 -25.80 -22.52
N VAL A 326 6.30 -24.65 -23.06
CA VAL A 326 4.89 -24.24 -23.12
C VAL A 326 4.09 -25.19 -24.01
N ALA A 327 4.57 -25.51 -25.21
CA ALA A 327 3.91 -26.45 -26.13
C ALA A 327 3.71 -27.84 -25.51
N ARG A 328 4.71 -28.35 -24.79
CA ARG A 328 4.62 -29.61 -24.07
C ARG A 328 3.55 -29.55 -22.96
N LEU A 329 3.52 -28.52 -22.16
CA LEU A 329 2.51 -28.32 -21.10
C LEU A 329 1.09 -28.24 -21.67
N VAL A 330 0.91 -27.55 -22.80
CA VAL A 330 -0.36 -27.44 -23.51
C VAL A 330 -0.80 -28.79 -24.06
N SER A 331 0.07 -29.51 -24.81
CA SER A 331 -0.26 -30.81 -25.44
C SER A 331 -0.55 -31.89 -24.41
N GLN A 332 0.08 -31.83 -23.24
CA GLN A 332 -0.18 -32.74 -22.13
C GLN A 332 -1.36 -32.35 -21.26
N HIS A 333 -2.01 -31.22 -21.52
CA HIS A 333 -3.07 -30.64 -20.70
C HIS A 333 -2.69 -30.46 -19.23
N THR A 334 -1.39 -30.21 -18.95
CA THR A 334 -0.85 -29.98 -17.60
C THR A 334 -0.57 -28.53 -17.31
N ALA A 335 -0.75 -27.63 -18.28
CA ALA A 335 -0.60 -26.20 -18.11
C ALA A 335 -1.54 -25.66 -17.03
N SER A 336 -1.03 -24.76 -16.18
CA SER A 336 -1.83 -24.09 -15.15
C SER A 336 -2.71 -22.98 -15.75
N SER A 337 -3.81 -22.64 -15.08
CA SER A 337 -4.68 -21.53 -15.49
C SER A 337 -3.92 -20.19 -15.55
N GLU A 338 -2.94 -19.98 -14.69
CA GLU A 338 -2.13 -18.78 -14.66
C GLU A 338 -1.17 -18.69 -15.86
N LEU A 339 -0.53 -19.82 -16.23
CA LEU A 339 0.31 -19.90 -17.43
C LEU A 339 -0.52 -19.65 -18.69
N LEU A 340 -1.69 -20.29 -18.79
CA LEU A 340 -2.60 -20.13 -19.93
C LEU A 340 -3.19 -18.73 -20.01
N LEU A 341 -3.45 -18.10 -18.87
CA LEU A 341 -3.88 -16.69 -18.82
C LEU A 341 -2.79 -15.75 -19.34
N TRP A 342 -1.53 -16.00 -18.98
CA TRP A 342 -0.42 -15.22 -19.52
C TRP A 342 -0.32 -15.43 -21.04
N LEU A 343 -0.33 -16.66 -21.52
CA LEU A 343 -0.25 -17.00 -22.94
C LEU A 343 -1.40 -16.35 -23.74
N ALA A 344 -2.63 -16.38 -23.20
CA ALA A 344 -3.79 -15.77 -23.81
C ALA A 344 -3.68 -14.22 -23.91
N LYS A 345 -3.05 -13.61 -22.93
CA LYS A 345 -2.82 -12.13 -22.93
C LYS A 345 -1.65 -11.74 -23.83
N GLU A 346 -0.64 -12.57 -23.93
CA GLU A 346 0.55 -12.29 -24.73
C GLU A 346 0.20 -12.31 -26.23
N ARG A 347 -0.45 -13.34 -26.76
CA ARG A 347 -0.90 -13.51 -28.15
C ARG A 347 -0.02 -12.82 -29.21
N SER A 348 1.30 -12.85 -28.98
CA SER A 348 2.26 -12.26 -29.91
C SER A 348 2.58 -13.23 -31.06
N ASP A 349 3.05 -12.68 -32.17
CA ASP A 349 3.54 -13.47 -33.32
C ASP A 349 4.61 -14.49 -32.92
N ALA A 350 5.33 -14.18 -31.85
CA ALA A 350 6.33 -15.06 -31.28
C ALA A 350 5.79 -16.42 -30.82
N PHE A 351 4.51 -16.50 -30.41
CA PHE A 351 3.82 -17.71 -29.96
C PHE A 351 2.74 -18.21 -30.93
N ALA A 352 2.64 -17.62 -32.13
CA ALA A 352 1.60 -17.95 -33.10
C ALA A 352 1.53 -19.44 -33.45
N ASP A 353 2.66 -20.13 -33.44
CA ASP A 353 2.79 -21.58 -33.69
C ASP A 353 2.25 -22.45 -32.55
N ILE A 354 2.10 -21.94 -31.36
CA ILE A 354 1.52 -22.62 -30.20
C ILE A 354 0.03 -22.28 -30.03
N LEU A 355 -0.36 -21.05 -30.40
CA LEU A 355 -1.73 -20.57 -30.27
C LEU A 355 -2.65 -21.28 -31.25
N GLY A 356 -3.57 -22.08 -30.72
CA GLY A 356 -4.51 -22.87 -31.54
C GLY A 356 -5.60 -23.51 -30.68
N PRO A 357 -6.46 -24.35 -31.29
CA PRO A 357 -7.58 -25.00 -30.59
C PRO A 357 -7.15 -25.81 -29.35
N GLU A 358 -5.96 -26.40 -29.38
CA GLU A 358 -5.42 -27.16 -28.26
C GLU A 358 -5.14 -26.33 -27.03
N VAL A 359 -4.79 -25.05 -27.22
CA VAL A 359 -4.64 -24.09 -26.09
C VAL A 359 -5.99 -23.87 -25.40
N PHE A 360 -7.09 -23.68 -26.18
CA PHE A 360 -8.40 -23.53 -25.59
C PHE A 360 -8.85 -24.82 -24.85
N ARG A 361 -8.55 -25.99 -25.42
CA ARG A 361 -8.80 -27.26 -24.75
C ARG A 361 -8.04 -27.40 -23.44
N ALA A 362 -6.76 -27.03 -23.44
CA ALA A 362 -5.95 -26.99 -22.23
C ALA A 362 -6.51 -26.00 -21.20
N MET A 363 -7.07 -24.84 -21.65
CA MET A 363 -7.74 -23.87 -20.77
C MET A 363 -8.97 -24.49 -20.10
N LEU A 364 -9.83 -25.19 -20.82
CA LEU A 364 -11.00 -25.89 -20.24
C LEU A 364 -10.54 -26.89 -19.16
N THR A 365 -9.58 -27.75 -19.50
CA THR A 365 -9.04 -28.75 -18.57
C THR A 365 -8.41 -28.12 -17.32
N ALA A 366 -7.68 -27.02 -17.48
CA ALA A 366 -7.05 -26.32 -16.36
C ALA A 366 -8.10 -25.70 -15.41
N MET A 367 -9.14 -25.10 -15.96
CA MET A 367 -10.23 -24.52 -15.18
C MET A 367 -11.05 -25.59 -14.44
N GLU A 368 -11.34 -26.74 -15.08
CA GLU A 368 -12.02 -27.88 -14.46
C GLU A 368 -11.21 -28.44 -13.27
N ARG A 369 -9.90 -28.55 -13.44
CA ARG A 369 -8.98 -28.96 -12.37
C ARG A 369 -8.96 -27.96 -11.20
N ASP A 370 -8.96 -26.65 -11.50
CA ASP A 370 -9.00 -25.59 -10.47
C ASP A 370 -10.33 -25.59 -9.72
N GLN A 371 -11.45 -25.84 -10.39
CA GLN A 371 -12.77 -25.92 -9.77
C GLN A 371 -12.85 -27.07 -8.74
N SER A 372 -12.21 -28.20 -9.03
CA SER A 372 -12.14 -29.34 -8.10
C SER A 372 -11.29 -29.05 -6.84
N SER A 373 -10.41 -28.04 -6.89
CA SER A 373 -9.48 -27.66 -5.81
C SER A 373 -9.95 -26.49 -4.93
N GLU A 374 -11.24 -26.13 -4.96
CA GLU A 374 -11.86 -25.04 -4.18
C GLU A 374 -11.29 -23.61 -4.42
N ARG A 375 -10.59 -23.39 -5.50
CA ARG A 375 -10.12 -22.04 -5.87
C ARG A 375 -11.29 -21.20 -6.38
N ARG A 376 -11.74 -20.26 -5.56
CA ARG A 376 -12.98 -19.49 -5.73
C ARG A 376 -13.03 -18.53 -6.93
N ALA A 377 -11.91 -18.07 -7.45
CA ALA A 377 -11.89 -17.15 -8.59
C ALA A 377 -10.91 -17.67 -9.65
N ASN A 378 -11.43 -18.00 -10.82
CA ASN A 378 -10.60 -18.39 -11.96
C ASN A 378 -10.50 -17.21 -12.93
N ARG A 379 -9.39 -16.45 -12.81
CA ARG A 379 -9.10 -15.29 -13.66
C ARG A 379 -9.03 -15.63 -15.15
N LEU A 380 -8.69 -16.86 -15.47
CA LEU A 380 -8.70 -17.35 -16.86
C LEU A 380 -10.13 -17.43 -17.39
N ARG A 381 -11.08 -17.96 -16.58
CA ARG A 381 -12.49 -18.01 -16.95
C ARG A 381 -13.05 -16.60 -17.25
N GLU A 382 -12.81 -15.66 -16.34
CA GLU A 382 -13.23 -14.28 -16.52
C GLU A 382 -12.65 -13.69 -17.82
N PHE A 383 -11.36 -13.90 -18.07
CA PHE A 383 -10.70 -13.42 -19.26
C PHE A 383 -11.28 -14.01 -20.56
N ILE A 384 -11.60 -15.32 -20.59
CA ILE A 384 -12.21 -15.98 -21.76
C ILE A 384 -13.61 -15.40 -22.07
N VAL A 385 -14.38 -15.11 -21.03
CA VAL A 385 -15.73 -14.55 -21.19
C VAL A 385 -15.67 -13.10 -21.69
N ASP A 386 -14.78 -12.31 -21.14
CA ASP A 386 -14.66 -10.86 -21.42
C ASP A 386 -13.98 -10.59 -22.77
N ASP A 387 -12.96 -11.36 -23.15
CA ASP A 387 -12.22 -11.17 -24.39
C ASP A 387 -12.98 -11.74 -25.59
N GLN A 388 -13.51 -10.83 -26.41
CA GLN A 388 -14.35 -11.20 -27.54
C GLN A 388 -13.59 -11.84 -28.69
N SER A 389 -12.27 -11.64 -28.78
CA SER A 389 -11.44 -12.11 -29.90
C SER A 389 -10.69 -13.40 -29.58
N LEU A 390 -10.43 -13.70 -28.31
CA LEU A 390 -9.57 -14.82 -27.91
C LEU A 390 -10.00 -16.15 -28.56
N LEU A 391 -11.28 -16.50 -28.43
CA LEU A 391 -11.77 -17.78 -28.95
C LEU A 391 -11.69 -17.85 -30.48
N LEU A 392 -11.94 -16.72 -31.15
CA LEU A 392 -11.84 -16.61 -32.61
C LEU A 392 -10.37 -16.77 -33.06
N ASP A 393 -9.45 -16.10 -32.38
CA ASP A 393 -8.01 -16.16 -32.68
C ASP A 393 -7.48 -17.59 -32.51
N LEU A 394 -7.86 -18.28 -31.41
CA LEU A 394 -7.43 -19.65 -31.14
C LEU A 394 -8.05 -20.69 -32.10
N THR A 395 -9.18 -20.41 -32.72
CA THR A 395 -9.86 -21.36 -33.63
C THR A 395 -9.70 -21.03 -35.10
N ALA A 396 -9.12 -19.88 -35.45
CA ALA A 396 -9.04 -19.39 -36.84
C ALA A 396 -8.37 -20.37 -37.82
N ALA A 397 -7.31 -21.05 -37.41
CA ALA A 397 -6.56 -22.00 -38.24
C ALA A 397 -6.88 -23.47 -37.92
N GLY A 398 -7.92 -23.76 -37.13
CA GLY A 398 -8.26 -25.11 -36.69
C GLY A 398 -8.95 -25.92 -37.78
N ASP A 399 -8.62 -27.24 -37.83
CA ASP A 399 -9.40 -28.20 -38.58
C ASP A 399 -10.84 -28.26 -38.07
N ILE A 400 -11.82 -28.42 -38.97
CA ILE A 400 -13.23 -28.43 -38.61
C ILE A 400 -13.61 -29.55 -37.63
N GLU A 401 -12.98 -30.69 -37.70
CA GLU A 401 -13.24 -31.79 -36.77
C GLU A 401 -12.73 -31.48 -35.38
N ILE A 402 -11.56 -30.83 -35.26
CA ILE A 402 -11.03 -30.32 -34.00
C ILE A 402 -11.96 -29.28 -33.40
N ILE A 403 -12.50 -28.39 -34.23
CA ILE A 403 -13.45 -27.34 -33.77
C ILE A 403 -14.77 -27.97 -33.31
N LYS A 404 -15.24 -29.02 -33.97
CA LYS A 404 -16.42 -29.78 -33.53
C LYS A 404 -16.19 -30.45 -32.17
N ASP A 405 -15.04 -31.06 -31.95
CA ASP A 405 -14.70 -31.67 -30.66
C ASP A 405 -14.54 -30.63 -29.57
N LEU A 406 -13.95 -29.49 -29.88
CA LEU A 406 -13.85 -28.36 -28.96
C LEU A 406 -15.24 -27.82 -28.59
N THR A 407 -16.15 -27.73 -29.56
CA THR A 407 -17.53 -27.29 -29.33
C THR A 407 -18.25 -28.21 -28.35
N ARG A 408 -18.09 -29.55 -28.53
CA ARG A 408 -18.64 -30.54 -27.60
C ARG A 408 -18.03 -30.41 -26.20
N ALA A 409 -16.70 -30.26 -26.14
CA ALA A 409 -16.01 -30.07 -24.86
C ALA A 409 -16.52 -28.83 -24.11
N LEU A 410 -16.75 -27.69 -24.81
CA LEU A 410 -17.31 -26.46 -24.22
C LEU A 410 -18.75 -26.67 -23.72
N GLN A 411 -19.60 -27.37 -24.48
CA GLN A 411 -20.96 -27.70 -24.06
C GLN A 411 -21.01 -28.52 -22.77
N LEU A 412 -20.10 -29.50 -22.66
CA LEU A 412 -20.04 -30.40 -21.51
C LEU A 412 -19.30 -29.86 -20.30
N SER A 413 -18.49 -28.82 -20.50
CA SER A 413 -17.65 -28.28 -19.42
C SER A 413 -18.51 -27.69 -18.29
N PRO A 414 -18.24 -28.05 -17.03
CA PRO A 414 -18.96 -27.52 -15.87
C PRO A 414 -18.52 -26.10 -15.47
N VAL A 415 -17.46 -25.59 -16.09
CA VAL A 415 -16.81 -24.34 -15.68
C VAL A 415 -17.65 -23.10 -15.97
N PHE A 416 -18.36 -23.11 -17.10
CA PHE A 416 -19.19 -22.00 -17.56
C PHE A 416 -20.65 -22.24 -17.22
N ASP A 417 -21.35 -21.17 -16.83
CA ASP A 417 -22.81 -21.20 -16.72
C ASP A 417 -23.47 -21.19 -18.11
N ASP A 418 -24.79 -21.38 -18.16
CA ASP A 418 -25.53 -21.48 -19.41
C ASP A 418 -25.48 -20.19 -20.26
N MET A 419 -25.38 -19.04 -19.63
CA MET A 419 -25.26 -17.76 -20.36
C MET A 419 -23.89 -17.62 -21.03
N ASP A 420 -22.83 -17.90 -20.28
CA ASP A 420 -21.46 -17.87 -20.78
C ASP A 420 -21.28 -18.88 -21.92
N LYS A 421 -21.78 -20.12 -21.74
CA LYS A 421 -21.75 -21.16 -22.78
C LYS A 421 -22.44 -20.69 -24.06
N ARG A 422 -23.65 -20.16 -23.96
CA ARG A 422 -24.38 -19.64 -25.13
C ARG A 422 -23.61 -18.53 -25.85
N SER A 423 -23.02 -17.61 -25.08
CA SER A 423 -22.19 -16.53 -25.64
C SER A 423 -20.96 -17.07 -26.39
N LEU A 424 -20.21 -17.99 -25.76
CA LEU A 424 -19.02 -18.58 -26.35
C LEU A 424 -19.35 -19.45 -27.58
N LEU A 425 -20.42 -20.26 -27.51
CA LEU A 425 -20.91 -21.06 -28.64
C LEU A 425 -21.38 -20.19 -29.82
N ALA A 426 -22.05 -19.07 -29.54
CA ALA A 426 -22.44 -18.12 -30.58
C ALA A 426 -21.22 -17.53 -31.30
N ARG A 427 -20.13 -17.25 -30.57
CA ARG A 427 -18.86 -16.80 -31.17
C ARG A 427 -18.26 -17.88 -32.07
N LEU A 428 -18.28 -19.15 -31.64
CA LEU A 428 -17.80 -20.27 -32.46
C LEU A 428 -18.63 -20.47 -33.73
N VAL A 429 -19.98 -20.38 -33.67
CA VAL A 429 -20.84 -20.48 -34.83
C VAL A 429 -20.58 -19.35 -35.83
N LYS A 430 -20.33 -18.14 -35.32
CA LYS A 430 -20.04 -16.99 -36.18
C LYS A 430 -18.77 -17.19 -37.02
N SER A 431 -17.74 -17.82 -36.47
CA SER A 431 -16.48 -18.12 -37.18
C SER A 431 -16.52 -19.43 -37.93
N HIS A 432 -17.25 -20.44 -37.44
CA HIS A 432 -17.35 -21.77 -38.00
C HIS A 432 -18.81 -22.22 -38.09
N PRO A 433 -19.58 -21.78 -39.10
CA PRO A 433 -21.02 -22.09 -39.24
C PRO A 433 -21.33 -23.61 -39.25
N ALA A 434 -20.40 -24.45 -39.67
CA ALA A 434 -20.54 -25.90 -39.70
C ALA A 434 -20.80 -26.57 -38.33
N VAL A 435 -20.48 -25.85 -37.19
CA VAL A 435 -20.74 -26.40 -35.85
C VAL A 435 -22.18 -26.12 -35.37
N GLN A 436 -22.97 -25.31 -36.10
CA GLN A 436 -24.32 -24.97 -35.69
C GLN A 436 -25.23 -26.19 -35.55
N SER A 437 -25.06 -27.19 -36.38
CA SER A 437 -25.84 -28.44 -36.33
C SER A 437 -25.60 -29.24 -35.03
N LEU A 438 -24.41 -29.16 -34.43
CA LEU A 438 -24.08 -29.81 -33.18
C LEU A 438 -24.79 -29.13 -32.00
N ILE A 439 -24.86 -27.81 -32.02
CA ILE A 439 -25.48 -27.02 -30.95
C ILE A 439 -26.99 -27.26 -30.92
N SER A 440 -27.63 -27.26 -32.09
CA SER A 440 -29.09 -27.46 -32.19
C SER A 440 -29.52 -28.90 -31.87
N GLY A 441 -28.68 -29.91 -32.16
CA GLY A 441 -28.99 -31.31 -31.88
C GLY A 441 -28.77 -31.77 -30.45
N ASP A 442 -27.77 -31.21 -29.76
CA ASP A 442 -27.40 -31.60 -28.41
C ASP A 442 -28.23 -30.90 -27.33
N GLN A 443 -28.82 -29.72 -27.58
CA GLN A 443 -29.74 -29.10 -26.61
C GLN A 443 -30.94 -30.01 -26.31
N VAL A 444 -31.52 -30.67 -27.33
CA VAL A 444 -32.64 -31.61 -27.15
C VAL A 444 -32.21 -32.87 -26.42
N LYS A 445 -30.98 -33.36 -26.67
CA LYS A 445 -30.41 -34.54 -25.96
C LYS A 445 -29.98 -34.23 -24.53
N GLN A 446 -29.43 -33.04 -24.28
CA GLN A 446 -29.07 -32.60 -22.93
C GLN A 446 -30.29 -32.33 -22.04
N GLU A 447 -31.32 -31.69 -22.55
CA GLU A 447 -32.59 -31.51 -21.81
C GLU A 447 -33.23 -32.85 -21.47
N ALA A 448 -33.21 -33.80 -22.39
CA ALA A 448 -33.66 -35.17 -22.14
C ALA A 448 -32.79 -35.93 -21.14
N SER A 449 -31.47 -35.79 -21.20
CA SER A 449 -30.52 -36.40 -20.27
C SER A 449 -30.57 -35.76 -18.87
N LEU A 450 -30.70 -34.46 -18.78
CA LEU A 450 -30.89 -33.73 -17.50
C LEU A 450 -32.22 -34.10 -16.85
N LEU A 451 -33.31 -34.20 -17.59
CA LEU A 451 -34.61 -34.64 -17.08
C LEU A 451 -34.53 -36.09 -16.55
N VAL A 452 -33.83 -36.98 -17.20
CA VAL A 452 -33.60 -38.35 -16.71
C VAL A 452 -32.73 -38.36 -15.45
N SER A 453 -31.69 -37.57 -15.42
CA SER A 453 -30.79 -37.42 -14.27
C SER A 453 -31.53 -36.79 -13.05
N TRP A 454 -32.35 -35.77 -13.26
CA TRP A 454 -33.16 -35.15 -12.20
C TRP A 454 -34.16 -36.15 -11.62
N LYS A 455 -34.89 -36.87 -12.46
CA LYS A 455 -35.81 -37.92 -12.00
C LYS A 455 -35.12 -39.04 -11.22
N SER A 456 -33.88 -39.41 -11.60
CA SER A 456 -33.09 -40.39 -10.87
C SER A 456 -32.60 -39.88 -9.53
N LEU A 457 -32.29 -38.57 -9.39
CA LEU A 457 -31.88 -37.92 -8.15
C LEU A 457 -33.09 -37.72 -7.20
N GLU A 458 -34.23 -37.32 -7.75
CA GLU A 458 -35.48 -37.24 -6.95
C GLU A 458 -35.88 -38.61 -6.38
N ARG A 459 -35.84 -39.66 -7.17
CA ARG A 459 -36.10 -41.02 -6.73
C ARG A 459 -35.13 -41.51 -5.67
N ARG A 460 -33.82 -41.21 -5.79
CA ARG A 460 -32.84 -41.51 -4.75
C ARG A 460 -33.06 -40.69 -3.48
N ARG A 461 -33.51 -39.45 -3.59
CA ARG A 461 -33.84 -38.59 -2.46
C ARG A 461 -35.06 -39.14 -1.69
N GLU A 462 -36.09 -39.58 -2.42
CA GLU A 462 -37.27 -40.22 -1.84
C GLU A 462 -36.91 -41.54 -1.15
N GLU A 463 -36.13 -42.43 -1.79
CA GLU A 463 -35.61 -43.66 -1.24
C GLU A 463 -34.78 -43.41 0.05
N TYR A 464 -33.97 -42.34 0.03
CA TYR A 464 -33.18 -41.96 1.23
C TYR A 464 -34.04 -41.40 2.36
N GLN A 465 -35.07 -40.64 2.04
CA GLN A 465 -36.05 -40.15 3.03
C GLN A 465 -36.87 -41.29 3.64
N GLU A 466 -37.31 -42.26 2.85
CA GLU A 466 -37.95 -43.45 3.34
C GLU A 466 -37.05 -44.32 4.25
N LEU A 467 -35.77 -44.45 3.90
CA LEU A 467 -34.77 -45.15 4.70
C LEU A 467 -34.49 -44.44 6.04
N VAL A 468 -34.47 -43.14 6.06
CA VAL A 468 -34.30 -42.36 7.27
C VAL A 468 -35.51 -42.46 8.17
N GLN A 469 -36.73 -42.43 7.62
CA GLN A 469 -37.97 -42.61 8.40
C GLN A 469 -38.14 -44.03 8.96
N LYS A 470 -37.64 -45.07 8.26
CA LYS A 470 -37.67 -46.46 8.74
C LYS A 470 -36.60 -46.79 9.77
N LYS A 471 -35.57 -45.95 9.96
CA LYS A 471 -34.45 -46.15 10.91
C LYS A 471 -34.56 -45.36 12.21
N ILE A 472 -35.58 -44.56 12.41
CA ILE A 472 -35.85 -43.87 13.69
C ILE A 472 -37.06 -44.52 14.29
N PRO A 473 -36.91 -45.49 15.23
CA PRO A 473 -38.02 -45.93 16.09
C PRO A 473 -38.34 -44.81 17.08
N ALA A 474 -39.65 -44.61 17.33
CA ALA A 474 -40.18 -43.64 18.27
C ALA A 474 -39.68 -43.84 19.70
#